data_c658328cb65fc8610a8321324f475508
#
_entry.id   c658328cb65fc8610a8321324f475508
#
_cell.length_a   1.000
_cell.length_b   1.000
_cell.length_c   1.000
_cell.angle_alpha   90.00
_cell.angle_beta   90.00
_cell.angle_gamma   90.00
#
_symmetry.space_group_name_H-M   'P 1'
#
loop_
_entity.id
_entity.type
_entity.pdbx_description
1 polymer ?
#
loop_
_entity_poly.entity_id
_entity_poly.type
_entity_poly.pdbx_seq_one_letter_code
_entity_poly.pdbx_strand_id
1 'polypeptide(L)'
;STQDTHHTMLIALAETRRDCVAFMSPYRSATVGVALSSTATQNVIDAFNLVPSSSYAVFDSGYKYMFDKYNDVFRFVPLNGDIAGLCAFTDQVADSFFSPAGFNRGNVRGAVKLSYNPTKAERDQLYRARVNPVTNFPGQGVVLFGDKTALTKPSAFDRINVRRLFLLLEKAIATAAKFQLFEFNDEFTRAQFRNL
;
A
#
# COMPACT_ATOMS: atom_id res chain seq x y z
N SER A 1 9.10 -18.31 7.13
CA SER A 1 9.86 -17.55 8.17
C SER A 1 8.88 -16.91 9.13
N THR A 2 9.36 -16.45 10.30
CA THR A 2 8.51 -15.74 11.29
C THR A 2 7.83 -14.52 10.69
N GLN A 3 8.46 -13.84 9.75
CA GLN A 3 7.91 -12.66 9.09
C GLN A 3 6.77 -13.00 8.12
N ASP A 4 6.83 -14.12 7.44
CA ASP A 4 5.74 -14.57 6.56
C ASP A 4 4.49 -14.88 7.39
N THR A 5 4.67 -15.41 8.60
CA THR A 5 3.58 -15.61 9.55
C THR A 5 2.97 -14.28 9.98
N HIS A 6 3.78 -13.26 10.29
CA HIS A 6 3.28 -11.93 10.64
C HIS A 6 2.53 -11.26 9.49
N HIS A 7 3.05 -11.35 8.26
CA HIS A 7 2.35 -10.83 7.07
C HIS A 7 1.00 -11.53 6.86
N THR A 8 0.95 -12.86 6.98
CA THR A 8 -0.29 -13.63 6.87
C THR A 8 -1.30 -13.24 7.94
N MET A 9 -0.86 -13.05 9.20
CA MET A 9 -1.73 -12.60 10.29
C MET A 9 -2.28 -11.19 10.07
N LEU A 10 -1.46 -10.27 9.56
CA LEU A 10 -1.89 -8.90 9.23
C LEU A 10 -2.93 -8.89 8.11
N ILE A 11 -2.76 -9.72 7.09
CA ILE A 11 -3.75 -9.87 6.02
C ILE A 11 -5.06 -10.44 6.58
N ALA A 12 -5.00 -11.52 7.36
CA ALA A 12 -6.18 -12.13 7.97
C ALA A 12 -6.93 -11.13 8.86
N LEU A 13 -6.21 -10.29 9.63
CA LEU A 13 -6.80 -9.22 10.42
C LEU A 13 -7.50 -8.18 9.53
N ALA A 14 -6.85 -7.70 8.46
CA ALA A 14 -7.44 -6.72 7.55
C ALA A 14 -8.68 -7.27 6.82
N GLU A 15 -8.65 -8.54 6.41
CA GLU A 15 -9.80 -9.22 5.78
C GLU A 15 -10.96 -9.46 6.75
N THR A 16 -10.66 -9.71 8.01
CA THR A 16 -11.70 -9.87 9.05
C THR A 16 -12.34 -8.53 9.38
N ARG A 17 -11.54 -7.48 9.53
CA ARG A 17 -12.03 -6.14 9.87
C ARG A 17 -12.75 -5.46 8.71
N ARG A 18 -12.24 -5.58 7.50
CA ARG A 18 -12.74 -4.94 6.26
C ARG A 18 -12.84 -3.42 6.31
N ASP A 19 -12.15 -2.77 7.24
CA ASP A 19 -12.16 -1.30 7.43
C ASP A 19 -10.77 -0.67 7.28
N CYS A 20 -9.76 -1.47 6.94
CA CYS A 20 -8.37 -1.03 6.82
C CYS A 20 -7.62 -1.76 5.70
N VAL A 21 -6.44 -1.24 5.36
CA VAL A 21 -5.49 -1.86 4.44
C VAL A 21 -4.17 -2.06 5.17
N ALA A 22 -3.57 -3.24 5.04
CA ALA A 22 -2.27 -3.57 5.59
C ALA A 22 -1.15 -3.23 4.60
N PHE A 23 -0.19 -2.43 5.03
CA PHE A 23 1.01 -2.09 4.24
C PHE A 23 2.19 -2.91 4.73
N MET A 24 2.88 -3.58 3.81
CA MET A 24 3.93 -4.54 4.14
C MET A 24 5.17 -4.34 3.29
N SER A 25 6.34 -4.32 3.97
CA SER A 25 7.66 -4.34 3.36
C SER A 25 8.25 -5.75 3.41
N PRO A 26 9.16 -6.12 2.48
CA PRO A 26 9.87 -7.38 2.56
C PRO A 26 10.79 -7.40 3.78
N TYR A 27 11.30 -8.58 4.17
CA TYR A 27 12.28 -8.66 5.24
C TYR A 27 13.58 -7.92 4.88
N ARG A 28 14.25 -7.39 5.89
CA ARG A 28 15.40 -6.49 5.70
C ARG A 28 16.52 -7.12 4.87
N SER A 29 16.86 -8.38 5.12
CA SER A 29 17.92 -9.08 4.39
C SER A 29 17.59 -9.38 2.93
N ALA A 30 16.34 -9.22 2.50
CA ALA A 30 15.98 -9.37 1.08
C ALA A 30 16.58 -8.26 0.21
N THR A 31 16.78 -7.06 0.76
CA THR A 31 17.21 -5.89 -0.01
C THR A 31 18.41 -5.16 0.57
N VAL A 32 18.54 -5.10 1.91
CA VAL A 32 19.62 -4.38 2.56
C VAL A 32 20.90 -5.23 2.61
N GLY A 33 21.97 -4.72 1.99
CA GLY A 33 23.26 -5.43 1.89
C GLY A 33 23.36 -6.37 0.69
N VAL A 34 22.34 -6.42 -0.16
CA VAL A 34 22.36 -7.18 -1.42
C VAL A 34 23.09 -6.37 -2.49
N ALA A 35 24.12 -6.96 -3.08
CA ALA A 35 25.00 -6.26 -4.03
C ALA A 35 24.33 -5.99 -5.40
N LEU A 36 23.51 -6.92 -5.88
CA LEU A 36 22.88 -6.85 -7.20
C LEU A 36 21.38 -6.50 -7.08
N SER A 37 20.95 -5.53 -7.84
CA SER A 37 19.53 -5.12 -7.92
C SER A 37 18.62 -6.25 -8.37
N SER A 38 19.07 -7.06 -9.34
CA SER A 38 18.32 -8.23 -9.82
C SER A 38 18.09 -9.29 -8.71
N THR A 39 19.12 -9.53 -7.88
CA THR A 39 19.00 -10.45 -6.74
C THR A 39 18.04 -9.89 -5.69
N ALA A 40 18.14 -8.59 -5.37
CA ALA A 40 17.19 -7.95 -4.45
C ALA A 40 15.76 -8.03 -4.97
N THR A 41 15.55 -7.77 -6.25
CA THR A 41 14.24 -7.89 -6.92
C THR A 41 13.68 -9.31 -6.79
N GLN A 42 14.48 -10.33 -7.08
CA GLN A 42 14.04 -11.73 -6.97
C GLN A 42 13.71 -12.10 -5.52
N ASN A 43 14.55 -11.72 -4.56
CA ASN A 43 14.31 -11.97 -3.15
C ASN A 43 12.98 -11.36 -2.65
N VAL A 44 12.65 -10.16 -3.12
CA VAL A 44 11.38 -9.49 -2.80
C VAL A 44 10.20 -10.25 -3.38
N ILE A 45 10.30 -10.67 -4.64
CA ILE A 45 9.26 -11.46 -5.32
C ILE A 45 9.04 -12.78 -4.59
N ASP A 46 10.12 -13.50 -4.25
CA ASP A 46 10.05 -14.78 -3.56
C ASP A 46 9.44 -14.64 -2.16
N ALA A 47 9.78 -13.58 -1.43
CA ALA A 47 9.20 -13.29 -0.12
C ALA A 47 7.68 -13.09 -0.20
N PHE A 48 7.20 -12.33 -1.18
CA PHE A 48 5.76 -12.04 -1.29
C PHE A 48 4.95 -13.12 -2.01
N ASN A 49 5.59 -14.03 -2.75
CA ASN A 49 4.92 -15.21 -3.30
C ASN A 49 4.45 -16.20 -2.22
N LEU A 50 5.04 -16.15 -1.03
CA LEU A 50 4.65 -16.96 0.12
C LEU A 50 3.46 -16.37 0.90
N VAL A 51 3.06 -15.14 0.57
CA VAL A 51 2.02 -14.39 1.30
C VAL A 51 0.68 -14.51 0.56
N PRO A 52 -0.45 -14.71 1.29
CA PRO A 52 -1.76 -14.85 0.68
C PRO A 52 -2.17 -13.68 -0.21
N SER A 53 -2.97 -13.96 -1.23
CA SER A 53 -3.54 -12.96 -2.13
C SER A 53 -4.69 -12.24 -1.44
N SER A 54 -4.63 -10.90 -1.35
CA SER A 54 -5.68 -10.09 -0.76
C SER A 54 -5.73 -8.68 -1.37
N SER A 55 -6.93 -8.13 -1.52
CA SER A 55 -7.10 -6.72 -1.88
C SER A 55 -6.95 -5.78 -0.69
N TYR A 56 -6.90 -6.30 0.54
CA TYR A 56 -6.68 -5.53 1.77
C TYR A 56 -5.20 -5.42 2.16
N ALA A 57 -4.30 -5.81 1.28
CA ALA A 57 -2.87 -5.77 1.49
C ALA A 57 -2.16 -5.02 0.36
N VAL A 58 -1.06 -4.34 0.69
CA VAL A 58 -0.21 -3.59 -0.24
C VAL A 58 1.24 -3.93 0.05
N PHE A 59 1.99 -4.33 -0.97
CA PHE A 59 3.40 -4.68 -0.90
C PHE A 59 4.27 -3.60 -1.50
N ASP A 60 5.38 -3.28 -0.84
CA ASP A 60 6.41 -2.39 -1.34
C ASP A 60 7.72 -3.11 -1.68
N SER A 61 8.64 -2.40 -2.33
CA SER A 61 9.89 -2.99 -2.82
C SER A 61 11.05 -2.97 -1.83
N GLY A 62 10.90 -2.41 -0.60
CA GLY A 62 11.99 -2.52 0.36
C GLY A 62 12.18 -1.39 1.35
N TYR A 63 13.42 -0.82 1.38
CA TYR A 63 13.86 0.07 2.44
C TYR A 63 14.47 1.35 1.88
N LYS A 64 14.25 2.46 2.60
CA LYS A 64 14.96 3.73 2.41
C LYS A 64 16.02 3.92 3.49
N TYR A 65 17.12 4.58 3.14
CA TYR A 65 18.13 5.05 4.07
C TYR A 65 17.83 6.49 4.45
N MET A 66 17.63 6.75 5.72
CA MET A 66 17.29 8.07 6.22
C MET A 66 17.97 8.38 7.55
N PHE A 67 18.03 9.66 7.88
CA PHE A 67 18.54 10.12 9.16
C PHE A 67 17.46 9.99 10.24
N ASP A 68 17.80 9.29 11.32
CA ASP A 68 16.98 9.19 12.53
C ASP A 68 17.42 10.29 13.50
N LYS A 69 16.66 11.36 13.54
CA LYS A 69 16.96 12.55 14.36
C LYS A 69 16.91 12.31 15.88
N TYR A 70 16.27 11.23 16.31
CA TYR A 70 16.13 10.92 17.74
C TYR A 70 17.34 10.18 18.30
N ASN A 71 18.00 9.39 17.45
CA ASN A 71 19.18 8.60 17.83
C ASN A 71 20.47 9.11 17.16
N ASP A 72 20.38 10.20 16.39
CA ASP A 72 21.52 10.82 15.67
C ASP A 72 22.30 9.83 14.79
N VAL A 73 21.56 8.95 14.09
CA VAL A 73 22.15 7.91 13.23
C VAL A 73 21.40 7.76 11.92
N PHE A 74 22.11 7.37 10.88
CA PHE A 74 21.49 6.95 9.64
C PHE A 74 21.13 5.47 9.71
N ARG A 75 19.91 5.13 9.30
CA ARG A 75 19.47 3.74 9.27
C ARG A 75 18.55 3.43 8.08
N PHE A 76 18.46 2.15 7.74
CA PHE A 76 17.45 1.65 6.81
C PHE A 76 16.11 1.46 7.53
N VAL A 77 15.08 2.09 6.98
CA VAL A 77 13.69 2.05 7.47
C VAL A 77 12.80 1.46 6.37
N PRO A 78 11.86 0.58 6.70
CA PRO A 78 10.95 -0.01 5.73
C PRO A 78 10.02 1.05 5.12
N LEU A 79 9.61 0.85 3.87
CA LEU A 79 8.81 1.81 3.09
C LEU A 79 7.30 1.73 3.37
N ASN A 80 6.82 0.69 4.07
CA ASN A 80 5.38 0.51 4.33
C ASN A 80 4.73 1.72 5.02
N GLY A 81 5.40 2.32 5.99
CA GLY A 81 4.92 3.54 6.66
C GLY A 81 4.86 4.74 5.72
N ASP A 82 5.82 4.86 4.80
CA ASP A 82 5.81 5.93 3.79
C ASP A 82 4.65 5.78 2.81
N ILE A 83 4.39 4.56 2.33
CA ILE A 83 3.28 4.30 1.41
C ILE A 83 1.92 4.56 2.08
N ALA A 84 1.77 4.15 3.34
CA ALA A 84 0.60 4.52 4.13
C ALA A 84 0.46 6.04 4.27
N GLY A 85 1.58 6.74 4.53
CA GLY A 85 1.65 8.20 4.58
C GLY A 85 1.30 8.88 3.26
N LEU A 86 1.73 8.32 2.11
CA LEU A 86 1.36 8.81 0.78
C LEU A 86 -0.14 8.65 0.50
N CYS A 87 -0.75 7.56 0.98
CA CYS A 87 -2.20 7.40 0.91
C CYS A 87 -2.92 8.48 1.72
N ALA A 88 -2.51 8.74 2.95
CA ALA A 88 -3.08 9.80 3.79
C ALA A 88 -2.85 11.20 3.21
N PHE A 89 -1.67 11.46 2.64
CA PHE A 89 -1.38 12.70 1.94
C PHE A 89 -2.26 12.89 0.69
N THR A 90 -2.52 11.82 -0.05
CA THR A 90 -3.43 11.85 -1.20
C THR A 90 -4.85 12.22 -0.79
N ASP A 91 -5.35 11.74 0.34
CA ASP A 91 -6.66 12.12 0.89
C ASP A 91 -6.73 13.60 1.23
N GLN A 92 -5.62 14.17 1.66
CA GLN A 92 -5.54 15.58 2.07
C GLN A 92 -5.46 16.55 0.88
N VAL A 93 -4.75 16.18 -0.20
CA VAL A 93 -4.50 17.07 -1.35
C VAL A 93 -5.42 16.82 -2.54
N ALA A 94 -6.09 15.67 -2.58
CA ALA A 94 -7.00 15.29 -3.64
C ALA A 94 -8.22 14.57 -3.05
N ASP A 95 -8.26 13.23 -3.18
CA ASP A 95 -9.31 12.40 -2.60
C ASP A 95 -8.87 10.94 -2.54
N SER A 96 -9.59 10.08 -1.78
CA SER A 96 -9.24 8.67 -1.58
C SER A 96 -9.30 7.81 -2.86
N PHE A 97 -10.03 8.25 -3.88
CA PHE A 97 -10.10 7.56 -5.18
C PHE A 97 -8.95 7.92 -6.13
N PHE A 98 -8.08 8.85 -5.76
CA PHE A 98 -6.86 9.11 -6.52
C PHE A 98 -5.75 8.12 -6.16
N SER A 99 -4.92 7.74 -7.17
CA SER A 99 -3.74 6.91 -6.93
C SER A 99 -2.70 7.67 -6.09
N PRO A 100 -2.11 7.05 -5.05
CA PRO A 100 -1.03 7.64 -4.26
C PRO A 100 0.32 7.61 -5.01
N ALA A 101 0.39 6.96 -6.16
CA ALA A 101 1.61 6.77 -6.94
C ALA A 101 1.86 7.89 -7.95
N GLY A 102 3.07 7.93 -8.50
CA GLY A 102 3.48 8.84 -9.56
C GLY A 102 4.12 10.13 -9.07
N PHE A 103 4.60 10.94 -9.99
CA PHE A 103 5.42 12.14 -9.71
C PHE A 103 4.66 13.22 -8.93
N ASN A 104 3.34 13.31 -9.08
CA ASN A 104 2.56 14.36 -8.44
C ASN A 104 2.31 14.12 -6.95
N ARG A 105 2.15 12.87 -6.52
CA ARG A 105 1.75 12.50 -5.16
C ARG A 105 2.63 11.44 -4.52
N GLY A 106 3.35 10.63 -5.31
CA GLY A 106 4.12 9.48 -4.85
C GLY A 106 5.53 9.79 -4.36
N ASN A 107 5.89 11.04 -4.09
CA ASN A 107 7.24 11.41 -3.65
C ASN A 107 7.48 11.00 -2.19
N VAL A 108 8.45 10.12 -1.95
CA VAL A 108 8.85 9.63 -0.62
C VAL A 108 9.84 10.61 -0.01
N ARG A 109 9.42 11.26 1.06
CA ARG A 109 10.22 12.30 1.74
C ARG A 109 11.30 11.69 2.65
N GLY A 110 12.39 12.45 2.84
CA GLY A 110 13.44 12.10 3.79
C GLY A 110 14.31 10.90 3.39
N ALA A 111 14.19 10.39 2.18
CA ALA A 111 15.02 9.31 1.67
C ALA A 111 16.33 9.88 1.13
N VAL A 112 17.47 9.51 1.71
CA VAL A 112 18.82 9.81 1.19
C VAL A 112 19.15 8.88 0.03
N LYS A 113 18.85 7.59 0.19
CA LYS A 113 18.97 6.56 -0.85
C LYS A 113 18.00 5.41 -0.57
N LEU A 114 17.78 4.57 -1.56
CA LEU A 114 17.08 3.28 -1.40
C LEU A 114 18.08 2.17 -1.09
N SER A 115 17.61 1.06 -0.54
CA SER A 115 18.41 -0.16 -0.35
C SER A 115 18.92 -0.73 -1.68
N TYR A 116 18.09 -0.63 -2.72
CA TYR A 116 18.45 -0.85 -4.11
C TYR A 116 17.54 0.00 -5.01
N ASN A 117 17.96 0.27 -6.24
CA ASN A 117 17.18 1.06 -7.19
C ASN A 117 16.82 0.18 -8.39
N PRO A 118 15.56 -0.30 -8.52
CA PRO A 118 15.19 -1.21 -9.58
C PRO A 118 15.23 -0.54 -10.96
N THR A 119 15.81 -1.22 -11.93
CA THR A 119 15.78 -0.86 -13.34
C THR A 119 14.36 -0.95 -13.91
N LYS A 120 14.14 -0.46 -15.15
CA LYS A 120 12.81 -0.55 -15.79
C LYS A 120 12.31 -1.99 -15.87
N ALA A 121 13.18 -2.93 -16.29
CA ALA A 121 12.81 -4.35 -16.41
C ALA A 121 12.47 -4.96 -15.03
N GLU A 122 13.24 -4.64 -14.00
CA GLU A 122 13.00 -5.11 -12.63
C GLU A 122 11.70 -4.51 -12.04
N ARG A 123 11.39 -3.24 -12.34
CA ARG A 123 10.10 -2.64 -11.95
C ARG A 123 8.92 -3.37 -12.59
N ASP A 124 9.04 -3.73 -13.87
CA ASP A 124 8.00 -4.48 -14.56
C ASP A 124 7.80 -5.88 -13.95
N GLN A 125 8.89 -6.54 -13.52
CA GLN A 125 8.83 -7.82 -12.80
C GLN A 125 8.16 -7.67 -11.43
N LEU A 126 8.57 -6.70 -10.62
CA LEU A 126 7.95 -6.38 -9.32
C LEU A 126 6.46 -6.11 -9.47
N TYR A 127 6.09 -5.28 -10.45
CA TYR A 127 4.71 -4.89 -10.68
C TYR A 127 3.83 -6.07 -11.12
N ARG A 128 4.37 -7.00 -11.92
CA ARG A 128 3.70 -8.27 -12.25
C ARG A 128 3.51 -9.15 -11.01
N ALA A 129 4.47 -9.15 -10.11
CA ALA A 129 4.42 -9.85 -8.84
C ALA A 129 3.61 -9.13 -7.74
N ARG A 130 2.81 -8.11 -8.08
CA ARG A 130 1.95 -7.33 -7.16
C ARG A 130 2.73 -6.47 -6.16
N VAL A 131 4.00 -6.26 -6.38
CA VAL A 131 4.84 -5.39 -5.55
C VAL A 131 4.91 -4.01 -6.17
N ASN A 132 4.69 -2.98 -5.37
CA ASN A 132 4.75 -1.59 -5.83
C ASN A 132 6.20 -1.10 -5.76
N PRO A 133 6.86 -0.87 -6.91
CA PRO A 133 8.23 -0.44 -6.93
C PRO A 133 8.36 1.01 -6.44
N VAL A 134 9.33 1.23 -5.58
CA VAL A 134 9.80 2.57 -5.21
C VAL A 134 11.15 2.78 -5.87
N THR A 135 11.29 3.84 -6.62
CA THR A 135 12.45 4.09 -7.50
C THR A 135 12.95 5.52 -7.33
N ASN A 136 14.26 5.69 -7.38
CA ASN A 136 14.87 7.01 -7.45
C ASN A 136 15.01 7.43 -8.91
N PHE A 137 14.31 8.50 -9.30
CA PHE A 137 14.37 9.10 -10.61
C PHE A 137 15.28 10.35 -10.59
N PRO A 138 16.23 10.47 -11.50
CA PRO A 138 17.05 11.68 -11.63
C PRO A 138 16.18 12.94 -11.74
N GLY A 139 16.44 13.93 -10.89
CA GLY A 139 15.69 15.19 -10.88
C GLY A 139 14.30 15.15 -10.24
N GLN A 140 13.76 13.97 -9.92
CA GLN A 140 12.43 13.81 -9.29
C GLN A 140 12.51 13.21 -7.88
N GLY A 141 13.66 12.62 -7.52
CA GLY A 141 13.85 11.97 -6.23
C GLY A 141 13.23 10.57 -6.14
N VAL A 142 12.99 10.13 -4.92
CA VAL A 142 12.42 8.81 -4.63
C VAL A 142 10.91 8.84 -4.75
N VAL A 143 10.36 8.00 -5.61
CA VAL A 143 8.93 8.01 -5.97
C VAL A 143 8.35 6.60 -5.91
N LEU A 144 7.16 6.47 -5.33
CA LEU A 144 6.30 5.29 -5.45
C LEU A 144 5.78 5.21 -6.89
N PHE A 145 6.11 4.14 -7.60
CA PHE A 145 5.78 3.98 -9.02
C PHE A 145 4.91 2.74 -9.29
N GLY A 146 3.96 2.49 -8.39
CA GLY A 146 2.97 1.41 -8.50
C GLY A 146 1.82 1.63 -7.51
N ASP A 147 0.64 1.12 -7.86
CA ASP A 147 -0.61 1.29 -7.11
C ASP A 147 -1.42 0.01 -6.99
N LYS A 148 -0.77 -1.15 -7.02
CA LYS A 148 -1.41 -2.46 -6.90
C LYS A 148 -1.65 -2.87 -5.45
N THR A 149 -2.78 -3.56 -5.23
CA THR A 149 -2.99 -4.38 -4.04
C THR A 149 -2.31 -5.74 -4.22
N ALA A 150 -2.27 -6.55 -3.16
CA ALA A 150 -1.73 -7.91 -3.19
C ALA A 150 -2.66 -8.93 -3.87
N LEU A 151 -3.73 -8.48 -4.55
CA LEU A 151 -4.69 -9.35 -5.21
C LEU A 151 -4.09 -9.95 -6.49
N THR A 152 -4.16 -11.29 -6.63
CA THR A 152 -3.68 -12.01 -7.82
C THR A 152 -4.70 -12.07 -8.93
N LYS A 153 -5.99 -12.13 -8.59
CA LYS A 153 -7.07 -12.21 -9.59
C LYS A 153 -7.31 -10.85 -10.23
N PRO A 154 -7.48 -10.77 -11.56
CA PRO A 154 -7.89 -9.56 -12.22
C PRO A 154 -9.25 -9.06 -11.66
N SER A 155 -9.25 -7.86 -11.11
CA SER A 155 -10.43 -7.23 -10.51
C SER A 155 -10.21 -5.72 -10.41
N ALA A 156 -11.27 -4.93 -10.30
CA ALA A 156 -11.15 -3.52 -9.97
C ALA A 156 -10.44 -3.28 -8.62
N PHE A 157 -10.54 -4.24 -7.70
CA PHE A 157 -9.88 -4.19 -6.39
C PHE A 157 -8.38 -4.56 -6.42
N ASP A 158 -7.79 -4.78 -7.58
CA ASP A 158 -6.35 -4.94 -7.75
C ASP A 158 -5.60 -3.59 -7.63
N ARG A 159 -6.35 -2.47 -7.47
CA ARG A 159 -5.81 -1.12 -7.30
C ARG A 159 -6.04 -0.57 -5.91
N ILE A 160 -5.03 0.11 -5.37
CA ILE A 160 -5.06 0.72 -4.03
C ILE A 160 -6.17 1.76 -3.94
N ASN A 161 -6.28 2.65 -4.93
CA ASN A 161 -7.28 3.72 -4.95
C ASN A 161 -8.71 3.17 -4.95
N VAL A 162 -8.99 2.13 -5.72
CA VAL A 162 -10.33 1.51 -5.76
C VAL A 162 -10.68 0.86 -4.42
N ARG A 163 -9.75 0.09 -3.83
CA ARG A 163 -9.97 -0.51 -2.50
C ARG A 163 -10.23 0.56 -1.45
N ARG A 164 -9.45 1.63 -1.45
CA ARG A 164 -9.61 2.74 -0.49
C ARG A 164 -10.92 3.50 -0.68
N LEU A 165 -11.34 3.74 -1.92
CA LEU A 165 -12.64 4.32 -2.22
C LEU A 165 -13.78 3.49 -1.60
N PHE A 166 -13.75 2.17 -1.81
CA PHE A 166 -14.81 1.30 -1.26
C PHE A 166 -14.80 1.29 0.26
N LEU A 167 -13.64 1.30 0.91
CA LEU A 167 -13.57 1.41 2.38
C LEU A 167 -14.21 2.71 2.89
N LEU A 168 -14.00 3.83 2.18
CA LEU A 168 -14.60 5.11 2.50
C LEU A 168 -16.12 5.07 2.32
N LEU A 169 -16.59 4.55 1.17
CA LEU A 169 -18.02 4.45 0.86
C LEU A 169 -18.75 3.53 1.84
N GLU A 170 -18.19 2.34 2.12
CA GLU A 170 -18.76 1.40 3.09
C GLU A 170 -18.93 2.05 4.47
N LYS A 171 -17.92 2.79 4.93
CA LYS A 171 -17.97 3.50 6.22
C LYS A 171 -18.96 4.66 6.20
N ALA A 172 -19.01 5.44 5.14
CA ALA A 172 -19.94 6.57 5.00
C ALA A 172 -21.40 6.07 5.00
N ILE A 173 -21.68 5.06 4.17
CA ILE A 173 -23.01 4.44 4.09
C ILE A 173 -23.42 3.81 5.44
N ALA A 174 -22.51 3.06 6.08
CA ALA A 174 -22.78 2.45 7.38
C ALA A 174 -23.06 3.50 8.48
N THR A 175 -22.40 4.66 8.40
CA THR A 175 -22.63 5.77 9.33
C THR A 175 -23.97 6.44 9.06
N ALA A 176 -24.30 6.71 7.81
CA ALA A 176 -25.59 7.29 7.41
C ALA A 176 -26.76 6.34 7.71
N ALA A 177 -26.58 5.04 7.50
CA ALA A 177 -27.58 4.03 7.80
C ALA A 177 -27.99 3.97 9.28
N LYS A 178 -27.12 4.42 10.20
CA LYS A 178 -27.47 4.45 11.64
C LYS A 178 -28.65 5.36 11.94
N PHE A 179 -28.88 6.40 11.16
CA PHE A 179 -30.01 7.30 11.33
C PHE A 179 -31.35 6.69 10.89
N GLN A 180 -31.30 5.57 10.16
CA GLN A 180 -32.47 4.83 9.71
C GLN A 180 -32.78 3.61 10.61
N LEU A 181 -31.95 3.38 11.65
CA LEU A 181 -32.21 2.31 12.61
C LEU A 181 -33.48 2.63 13.42
N PHE A 182 -34.34 1.62 13.55
CA PHE A 182 -35.63 1.71 14.26
C PHE A 182 -36.73 2.51 13.55
N GLU A 183 -36.48 2.99 12.32
CA GLU A 183 -37.51 3.59 11.48
C GLU A 183 -38.36 2.50 10.78
N PHE A 184 -39.58 2.85 10.37
CA PHE A 184 -40.43 1.93 9.62
C PHE A 184 -39.84 1.63 8.23
N ASN A 185 -39.94 0.35 7.82
CA ASN A 185 -39.49 -0.07 6.51
C ASN A 185 -40.58 0.23 5.44
N ASP A 186 -40.87 1.49 5.24
CA ASP A 186 -41.80 2.01 4.25
C ASP A 186 -41.08 2.59 3.00
N GLU A 187 -41.87 3.01 2.02
CA GLU A 187 -41.33 3.57 0.78
C GLU A 187 -40.62 4.91 1.01
N PHE A 188 -41.09 5.69 1.96
CA PHE A 188 -40.52 7.00 2.28
C PHE A 188 -39.11 6.84 2.89
N THR A 189 -38.96 5.97 3.89
CA THR A 189 -37.67 5.67 4.53
C THR A 189 -36.67 5.08 3.52
N ARG A 190 -37.11 4.18 2.64
CA ARG A 190 -36.27 3.64 1.56
C ARG A 190 -35.85 4.70 0.56
N ALA A 191 -36.72 5.66 0.25
CA ALA A 191 -36.38 6.76 -0.66
C ALA A 191 -35.37 7.72 -0.02
N GLN A 192 -35.53 8.04 1.25
CA GLN A 192 -34.55 8.82 2.01
C GLN A 192 -33.18 8.15 2.02
N PHE A 193 -33.10 6.85 2.34
CA PHE A 193 -31.85 6.11 2.35
C PHE A 193 -31.19 6.01 0.96
N ARG A 194 -31.99 5.95 -0.09
CA ARG A 194 -31.47 5.90 -1.49
C ARG A 194 -30.89 7.23 -1.94
N ASN A 195 -31.31 8.34 -1.34
CA ASN A 195 -30.88 9.71 -1.68
C ASN A 195 -29.72 10.21 -0.77
N LEU A 196 -29.25 9.38 0.16
CA LEU A 196 -28.04 9.60 0.96
C LEU A 196 -26.78 9.31 0.15
#